data_c1f0a5f0e66463977e0873a2ab3e3282
#
_entry.id   c1f0a5f0e66463977e0873a2ab3e3282
#
_cell.length_a   1.000
_cell.length_b   1.000
_cell.length_c   1.000
_cell.angle_alpha   90.00
_cell.angle_beta   90.00
_cell.angle_gamma   90.00
#
_symmetry.space_group_name_H-M   'P 1'
#
loop_
_entity.id
_entity.type
_entity.pdbx_description
1 polymer ?
#
loop_
_entity_poly.entity_id
_entity_poly.type
_entity_poly.pdbx_seq_one_letter_code
_entity_poly.pdbx_strand_id
1 'polypeptide(L)'
;DGNVIEEVSGKDLPPLKGKDIAVHPDKVTYVARKDGYVIFDENKYTIDIQDVLVIKGNVNRLYGNVFYDGTVRVKGNVGEGAIISAKGDVIVEGYIQSAYVSAGNNVVVIGGVNANDSGYISAQGGVYAEYLENAVVYAGQDVKANYILTSRIEAGTEITVKGSKGVICGGELAAGCK
;
A
#
# COMPACT_ATOMS: atom_id res chain seq x y z
N ASP A 1 36.85 -20.62 37.80
CA ASP A 1 35.55 -20.36 38.44
C ASP A 1 34.54 -20.05 37.31
N GLY A 2 33.81 -21.11 36.90
CA GLY A 2 32.77 -20.97 35.90
C GLY A 2 31.48 -20.48 36.61
N ASN A 3 31.13 -19.20 36.39
CA ASN A 3 29.82 -18.71 36.78
C ASN A 3 28.74 -19.40 35.95
N VAL A 4 27.85 -20.12 36.57
CA VAL A 4 26.64 -20.64 35.97
C VAL A 4 25.76 -19.43 35.59
N ILE A 5 25.56 -19.21 34.29
CA ILE A 5 24.61 -18.22 33.83
C ILE A 5 23.22 -18.84 34.02
N GLU A 6 22.44 -18.29 34.92
CA GLU A 6 21.04 -18.71 35.12
C GLU A 6 20.26 -18.42 33.82
N GLU A 7 19.55 -19.45 33.36
CA GLU A 7 18.68 -19.37 32.18
C GLU A 7 17.53 -18.38 32.49
N VAL A 8 17.53 -17.22 31.83
CA VAL A 8 16.41 -16.29 31.94
C VAL A 8 15.25 -16.85 31.13
N SER A 9 14.26 -17.41 31.83
CA SER A 9 13.03 -17.86 31.21
C SER A 9 12.39 -16.71 30.42
N GLY A 10 12.26 -16.86 29.10
CA GLY A 10 11.61 -15.89 28.24
C GLY A 10 10.14 -15.73 28.63
N LYS A 11 9.60 -14.51 28.52
CA LYS A 11 8.17 -14.28 28.67
C LYS A 11 7.46 -14.84 27.44
N ASP A 12 6.50 -15.75 27.65
CA ASP A 12 5.61 -16.19 26.57
C ASP A 12 4.86 -14.99 25.98
N LEU A 13 4.92 -14.86 24.66
CA LEU A 13 4.13 -13.86 23.98
C LEU A 13 2.65 -14.21 24.07
N PRO A 14 1.75 -13.22 24.29
CA PRO A 14 0.33 -13.47 24.28
C PRO A 14 -0.11 -14.01 22.91
N PRO A 15 -1.13 -14.87 22.83
CA PRO A 15 -1.63 -15.35 21.56
C PRO A 15 -2.13 -14.18 20.70
N LEU A 16 -1.81 -14.21 19.41
CA LEU A 16 -2.30 -13.22 18.44
C LEU A 16 -3.83 -13.23 18.43
N LYS A 17 -4.41 -12.03 18.40
CA LYS A 17 -5.85 -11.82 18.25
C LYS A 17 -6.13 -11.32 16.84
N GLY A 18 -7.32 -11.57 16.30
CA GLY A 18 -7.70 -11.04 15.01
C GLY A 18 -9.02 -11.60 14.49
N LYS A 19 -9.46 -11.03 13.37
CA LYS A 19 -10.67 -11.48 12.68
C LYS A 19 -10.32 -12.57 11.65
N ASP A 20 -11.26 -13.47 11.43
CA ASP A 20 -11.17 -14.51 10.41
C ASP A 20 -9.95 -15.42 10.53
N ILE A 21 -9.44 -15.61 11.75
CA ILE A 21 -8.42 -16.58 12.09
C ILE A 21 -8.95 -17.59 13.11
N ALA A 22 -8.42 -18.80 13.07
CA ALA A 22 -8.57 -19.81 14.09
C ALA A 22 -7.21 -20.15 14.66
N VAL A 23 -7.15 -20.33 16.00
CA VAL A 23 -5.95 -20.83 16.66
C VAL A 23 -6.02 -22.35 16.66
N HIS A 24 -5.00 -23.00 16.16
CA HIS A 24 -4.87 -24.46 16.19
C HIS A 24 -4.66 -24.93 17.64
N PRO A 25 -5.01 -26.19 18.01
CA PRO A 25 -4.81 -26.73 19.35
C PRO A 25 -3.38 -26.65 19.90
N ASP A 26 -2.38 -26.60 19.04
CA ASP A 26 -0.97 -26.40 19.41
C ASP A 26 -0.65 -24.99 19.95
N LYS A 27 -1.60 -24.04 19.86
CA LYS A 27 -1.52 -22.64 20.29
C LYS A 27 -0.43 -21.79 19.61
N VAL A 28 0.27 -22.33 18.61
CA VAL A 28 1.32 -21.63 17.83
C VAL A 28 0.95 -21.47 16.37
N THR A 29 0.07 -22.34 15.84
CA THR A 29 -0.39 -22.28 14.47
C THR A 29 -1.70 -21.51 14.34
N TYR A 30 -1.76 -20.59 13.41
CA TYR A 30 -2.96 -19.79 13.09
C TYR A 30 -3.44 -20.15 11.69
N VAL A 31 -4.74 -20.40 11.56
CA VAL A 31 -5.35 -20.79 10.28
C VAL A 31 -6.36 -19.73 9.87
N ALA A 32 -6.25 -19.24 8.62
CA ALA A 32 -7.23 -18.34 8.05
C ALA A 32 -8.58 -19.05 7.88
N ARG A 33 -9.68 -18.39 8.24
CA ARG A 33 -11.06 -18.92 8.10
C ARG A 33 -11.68 -18.57 6.73
N LYS A 34 -11.02 -17.69 5.97
CA LYS A 34 -11.42 -17.31 4.61
C LYS A 34 -10.18 -17.04 3.78
N ASP A 35 -10.34 -17.03 2.47
CA ASP A 35 -9.30 -16.58 1.56
C ASP A 35 -9.10 -15.06 1.70
N GLY A 36 -7.85 -14.60 1.63
CA GLY A 36 -7.57 -13.18 1.75
C GLY A 36 -6.10 -12.87 1.98
N TYR A 37 -5.82 -11.58 2.15
CA TYR A 37 -4.51 -11.07 2.48
C TYR A 37 -4.32 -10.99 3.99
N VAL A 38 -3.20 -11.52 4.48
CA VAL A 38 -2.87 -11.50 5.90
C VAL A 38 -2.24 -10.17 6.25
N ILE A 39 -2.86 -9.43 7.17
CA ILE A 39 -2.31 -8.21 7.75
C ILE A 39 -1.87 -8.50 9.17
N PHE A 40 -0.63 -8.21 9.48
CA PHE A 40 -0.09 -8.26 10.83
C PHE A 40 0.20 -6.84 11.33
N ASP A 41 -0.50 -6.43 12.40
CA ASP A 41 -0.25 -5.17 13.09
C ASP A 41 0.67 -5.44 14.30
N GLU A 42 1.94 -5.10 14.16
CA GLU A 42 2.96 -5.30 15.20
C GLU A 42 2.67 -4.49 16.48
N ASN A 43 2.07 -3.30 16.34
CA ASN A 43 1.79 -2.43 17.49
C ASN A 43 0.63 -2.94 18.33
N LYS A 44 -0.40 -3.49 17.67
CA LYS A 44 -1.58 -4.07 18.34
C LYS A 44 -1.44 -5.56 18.59
N TYR A 45 -0.41 -6.18 18.04
CA TYR A 45 -0.19 -7.62 18.07
C TYR A 45 -1.43 -8.40 17.58
N THR A 46 -1.96 -7.98 16.41
CA THR A 46 -3.14 -8.56 15.79
C THR A 46 -2.86 -9.04 14.38
N ILE A 47 -3.60 -10.08 13.96
CA ILE A 47 -3.54 -10.64 12.62
C ILE A 47 -4.96 -10.70 12.05
N ASP A 48 -5.19 -10.07 10.89
CA ASP A 48 -6.49 -10.01 10.23
C ASP A 48 -6.41 -10.54 8.80
N ILE A 49 -7.49 -11.14 8.31
CA ILE A 49 -7.60 -11.58 6.92
C ILE A 49 -8.51 -10.59 6.19
N GLN A 50 -7.97 -9.89 5.20
CA GLN A 50 -8.73 -8.97 4.36
C GLN A 50 -9.06 -9.59 3.02
N ASP A 51 -10.23 -9.26 2.47
CA ASP A 51 -10.61 -9.65 1.12
C ASP A 51 -9.73 -8.93 0.11
N VAL A 52 -9.06 -9.70 -0.75
CA VAL A 52 -8.12 -9.17 -1.75
C VAL A 52 -8.42 -9.78 -3.11
N LEU A 53 -8.71 -8.90 -4.08
CA LEU A 53 -8.72 -9.27 -5.49
C LEU A 53 -7.30 -9.26 -6.04
N VAL A 54 -6.74 -10.44 -6.35
CA VAL A 54 -5.39 -10.56 -6.93
C VAL A 54 -5.48 -10.70 -8.44
N ILE A 55 -4.93 -9.71 -9.15
CA ILE A 55 -4.78 -9.72 -10.61
C ILE A 55 -3.33 -10.13 -10.93
N LYS A 56 -3.15 -11.31 -11.54
CA LYS A 56 -1.81 -11.90 -11.78
C LYS A 56 -1.02 -11.24 -12.91
N GLY A 57 -1.65 -10.44 -13.75
CA GLY A 57 -1.04 -9.77 -14.90
C GLY A 57 -1.19 -8.27 -14.86
N ASN A 58 -1.05 -7.64 -16.03
CA ASN A 58 -1.22 -6.21 -16.21
C ASN A 58 -2.70 -5.84 -16.32
N VAL A 59 -3.04 -4.65 -15.85
CA VAL A 59 -4.34 -4.02 -16.06
C VAL A 59 -4.15 -2.86 -17.05
N ASN A 60 -4.88 -2.86 -18.13
CA ASN A 60 -4.88 -1.79 -19.12
C ASN A 60 -6.30 -1.60 -19.67
N ARG A 61 -6.50 -0.71 -20.61
CA ARG A 61 -7.81 -0.44 -21.22
C ARG A 61 -8.49 -1.70 -21.78
N LEU A 62 -7.73 -2.67 -22.27
CA LEU A 62 -8.30 -3.92 -22.81
C LEU A 62 -8.73 -4.91 -21.74
N TYR A 63 -8.12 -4.83 -20.54
CA TYR A 63 -8.54 -5.62 -19.38
C TYR A 63 -9.93 -5.19 -18.88
N GLY A 64 -10.26 -3.91 -19.04
CA GLY A 64 -11.49 -3.30 -18.56
C GLY A 64 -11.32 -2.64 -17.19
N ASN A 65 -12.41 -2.07 -16.70
CA ASN A 65 -12.45 -1.36 -15.42
C ASN A 65 -12.52 -2.35 -14.26
N VAL A 66 -11.77 -2.08 -13.19
CA VAL A 66 -11.75 -2.88 -11.97
C VAL A 66 -12.41 -2.09 -10.85
N PHE A 67 -13.56 -2.58 -10.38
CA PHE A 67 -14.28 -2.05 -9.21
C PHE A 67 -14.39 -3.15 -8.17
N TYR A 68 -13.89 -2.92 -6.96
CA TYR A 68 -13.87 -3.95 -5.93
C TYR A 68 -14.15 -3.40 -4.53
N ASP A 69 -14.96 -4.15 -3.76
CA ASP A 69 -15.36 -3.79 -2.39
C ASP A 69 -14.36 -4.24 -1.32
N GLY A 70 -13.09 -4.30 -1.64
CA GLY A 70 -11.99 -4.73 -0.77
C GLY A 70 -10.67 -4.17 -1.29
N THR A 71 -9.58 -4.88 -1.05
CA THR A 71 -8.25 -4.53 -1.53
C THR A 71 -8.00 -5.14 -2.92
N VAL A 72 -7.43 -4.36 -3.83
CA VAL A 72 -6.98 -4.80 -5.16
C VAL A 72 -5.47 -4.89 -5.18
N ARG A 73 -4.94 -6.05 -5.57
CA ARG A 73 -3.50 -6.28 -5.76
C ARG A 73 -3.21 -6.66 -7.21
N VAL A 74 -2.49 -5.81 -7.91
CA VAL A 74 -2.03 -6.06 -9.29
C VAL A 74 -0.57 -6.50 -9.24
N LYS A 75 -0.29 -7.75 -9.65
CA LYS A 75 1.10 -8.29 -9.69
C LYS A 75 1.92 -7.76 -10.87
N GLY A 76 1.27 -7.15 -11.85
CA GLY A 76 1.89 -6.52 -13.00
C GLY A 76 1.80 -4.99 -12.93
N ASN A 77 1.73 -4.40 -14.12
CA ASN A 77 1.63 -2.95 -14.31
C ASN A 77 0.18 -2.52 -14.52
N VAL A 78 -0.09 -1.25 -14.22
CA VAL A 78 -1.35 -0.59 -14.57
C VAL A 78 -1.06 0.39 -15.70
N GLY A 79 -1.57 0.07 -16.89
CA GLY A 79 -1.26 0.79 -18.13
C GLY A 79 -2.33 1.81 -18.51
N GLU A 80 -2.07 2.46 -19.63
CA GLU A 80 -2.85 3.56 -20.16
C GLU A 80 -4.36 3.27 -20.22
N GLY A 81 -5.14 4.23 -19.74
CA GLY A 81 -6.60 4.21 -19.74
C GLY A 81 -7.23 3.18 -18.81
N ALA A 82 -6.44 2.49 -17.99
CA ALA A 82 -6.98 1.60 -16.94
C ALA A 82 -7.70 2.40 -15.86
N ILE A 83 -8.79 1.83 -15.35
CA ILE A 83 -9.54 2.37 -14.22
C ILE A 83 -9.57 1.31 -13.13
N ILE A 84 -9.04 1.63 -11.95
CA ILE A 84 -9.10 0.79 -10.77
C ILE A 84 -9.71 1.59 -9.61
N SER A 85 -10.76 1.06 -9.02
CA SER A 85 -11.38 1.62 -7.82
C SER A 85 -11.61 0.53 -6.78
N ALA A 86 -11.00 0.69 -5.61
CA ALA A 86 -11.11 -0.22 -4.49
C ALA A 86 -11.63 0.51 -3.25
N LYS A 87 -12.49 -0.13 -2.43
CA LYS A 87 -12.86 0.44 -1.12
C LYS A 87 -11.73 0.26 -0.08
N GLY A 88 -10.88 -0.75 -0.25
CA GLY A 88 -9.67 -0.97 0.54
C GLY A 88 -8.44 -0.31 -0.08
N ASP A 89 -7.32 -1.00 -0.02
CA ASP A 89 -6.07 -0.56 -0.63
C ASP A 89 -6.01 -0.91 -2.12
N VAL A 90 -5.20 -0.17 -2.87
CA VAL A 90 -4.72 -0.58 -4.19
C VAL A 90 -3.22 -0.79 -4.13
N ILE A 91 -2.76 -2.01 -4.39
CA ILE A 91 -1.36 -2.40 -4.37
C ILE A 91 -0.94 -2.79 -5.78
N VAL A 92 0.03 -2.08 -6.35
CA VAL A 92 0.59 -2.37 -7.68
C VAL A 92 2.06 -2.77 -7.52
N GLU A 93 2.39 -4.02 -7.87
CA GLU A 93 3.76 -4.52 -7.76
C GLU A 93 4.68 -3.96 -8.86
N GLY A 94 4.12 -3.60 -10.00
CA GLY A 94 4.81 -2.92 -11.09
C GLY A 94 4.71 -1.40 -11.01
N TYR A 95 4.54 -0.76 -12.14
CA TYR A 95 4.37 0.70 -12.29
C TYR A 95 2.95 1.06 -12.76
N ILE A 96 2.60 2.33 -12.59
CA ILE A 96 1.37 2.91 -13.13
C ILE A 96 1.74 3.90 -14.23
N GLN A 97 1.07 3.78 -15.38
CA GLN A 97 1.24 4.68 -16.51
C GLN A 97 -0.12 5.16 -17.01
N SER A 98 -0.34 6.49 -17.01
CA SER A 98 -1.53 7.12 -17.61
C SER A 98 -2.86 6.45 -17.24
N ALA A 99 -3.10 6.19 -15.96
CA ALA A 99 -4.25 5.45 -15.45
C ALA A 99 -5.00 6.20 -14.35
N TYR A 100 -6.23 5.78 -14.07
CA TYR A 100 -7.10 6.31 -13.02
C TYR A 100 -7.17 5.30 -11.88
N VAL A 101 -6.58 5.61 -10.74
CA VAL A 101 -6.54 4.72 -9.58
C VAL A 101 -7.13 5.41 -8.37
N SER A 102 -8.12 4.77 -7.75
CA SER A 102 -8.77 5.27 -6.54
C SER A 102 -8.80 4.19 -5.45
N ALA A 103 -8.44 4.55 -4.24
CA ALA A 103 -8.49 3.68 -3.06
C ALA A 103 -9.22 4.36 -1.90
N GLY A 104 -10.05 3.59 -1.20
CA GLY A 104 -10.67 4.02 0.06
C GLY A 104 -9.69 4.05 1.23
N ASN A 105 -8.56 3.35 1.14
CA ASN A 105 -7.44 3.46 2.06
C ASN A 105 -6.20 3.97 1.31
N ASN A 106 -5.18 3.15 1.12
CA ASN A 106 -3.90 3.55 0.57
C ASN A 106 -3.72 3.10 -0.87
N VAL A 107 -2.90 3.82 -1.62
CA VAL A 107 -2.33 3.37 -2.89
C VAL A 107 -0.84 3.12 -2.68
N VAL A 108 -0.41 1.88 -2.95
CA VAL A 108 0.99 1.46 -2.85
C VAL A 108 1.46 1.00 -4.22
N VAL A 109 2.48 1.66 -4.76
CA VAL A 109 3.09 1.32 -6.05
C VAL A 109 4.56 0.99 -5.82
N ILE A 110 4.91 -0.30 -5.92
CA ILE A 110 6.29 -0.75 -5.64
C ILE A 110 7.27 -0.19 -6.68
N GLY A 111 6.86 -0.14 -7.94
CA GLY A 111 7.62 0.56 -8.97
C GLY A 111 7.47 2.08 -8.84
N GLY A 112 6.82 2.72 -9.75
CA GLY A 112 6.58 4.15 -9.69
C GLY A 112 5.40 4.55 -10.53
N VAL A 113 5.17 5.83 -10.64
CA VAL A 113 4.08 6.41 -11.42
C VAL A 113 4.63 7.36 -12.45
N ASN A 114 4.27 7.14 -13.71
CA ASN A 114 4.44 8.12 -14.78
C ASN A 114 3.10 8.30 -15.50
N ALA A 115 2.41 9.39 -15.20
CA ALA A 115 1.06 9.60 -15.72
C ALA A 115 1.03 10.30 -17.10
N ASN A 116 2.16 10.81 -17.62
CA ASN A 116 2.23 11.54 -18.88
C ASN A 116 1.08 12.57 -19.02
N ASP A 117 0.78 13.29 -17.95
CA ASP A 117 -0.31 14.26 -17.85
C ASP A 117 -1.73 13.67 -18.09
N SER A 118 -1.87 12.35 -18.02
CA SER A 118 -3.15 11.65 -18.20
C SER A 118 -3.43 10.70 -17.05
N GLY A 119 -4.61 10.84 -16.44
CA GLY A 119 -5.00 10.04 -15.27
C GLY A 119 -4.70 10.74 -13.96
N TYR A 120 -5.08 10.09 -12.86
CA TYR A 120 -4.78 10.54 -11.52
C TYR A 120 -4.74 9.38 -10.54
N ILE A 121 -4.10 9.60 -9.40
CA ILE A 121 -4.13 8.71 -8.25
C ILE A 121 -4.84 9.41 -7.10
N SER A 122 -5.83 8.76 -6.52
CA SER A 122 -6.56 9.26 -5.36
C SER A 122 -6.61 8.20 -4.25
N ALA A 123 -6.26 8.58 -3.03
CA ALA A 123 -6.36 7.75 -1.85
C ALA A 123 -7.01 8.52 -0.70
N GLN A 124 -7.93 7.92 0.05
CA GLN A 124 -8.40 8.54 1.31
C GLN A 124 -7.32 8.47 2.41
N GLY A 125 -6.44 7.47 2.36
CA GLY A 125 -5.23 7.36 3.15
C GLY A 125 -4.01 7.97 2.46
N GLY A 126 -2.88 7.26 2.48
CA GLY A 126 -1.63 7.68 1.88
C GLY A 126 -1.38 7.15 0.47
N VAL A 127 -0.44 7.77 -0.23
CA VAL A 127 0.10 7.31 -1.51
C VAL A 127 1.59 7.08 -1.37
N TYR A 128 2.04 5.85 -1.67
CA TYR A 128 3.40 5.40 -1.52
C TYR A 128 3.91 4.86 -2.86
N ALA A 129 4.97 5.44 -3.40
CA ALA A 129 5.53 5.03 -4.68
C ALA A 129 7.07 5.16 -4.68
N GLU A 130 7.75 4.41 -5.54
CA GLU A 130 9.18 4.60 -5.76
C GLU A 130 9.44 6.00 -6.33
N TYR A 131 8.63 6.43 -7.29
CA TYR A 131 8.69 7.78 -7.86
C TYR A 131 7.32 8.25 -8.35
N LEU A 132 7.18 9.57 -8.45
CA LEU A 132 6.03 10.24 -9.04
C LEU A 132 6.53 11.19 -10.13
N GLU A 133 6.15 10.94 -11.38
CA GLU A 133 6.58 11.70 -12.56
C GLU A 133 5.36 12.05 -13.41
N ASN A 134 5.24 13.32 -13.79
CA ASN A 134 4.10 13.86 -14.56
C ASN A 134 2.75 13.39 -13.98
N ALA A 135 2.64 13.28 -12.68
CA ALA A 135 1.52 12.65 -12.00
C ALA A 135 0.64 13.67 -11.27
N VAL A 136 -0.67 13.40 -11.24
CA VAL A 136 -1.64 14.09 -10.40
C VAL A 136 -2.04 13.16 -9.26
N VAL A 137 -1.77 13.57 -8.02
CA VAL A 137 -1.97 12.74 -6.82
C VAL A 137 -2.75 13.49 -5.77
N TYR A 138 -3.80 12.85 -5.27
CA TYR A 138 -4.62 13.32 -4.14
C TYR A 138 -4.57 12.29 -3.02
N ALA A 139 -3.94 12.62 -1.89
CA ALA A 139 -3.90 11.78 -0.70
C ALA A 139 -4.61 12.47 0.47
N GLY A 140 -5.51 11.77 1.13
CA GLY A 140 -6.16 12.28 2.35
C GLY A 140 -5.21 12.36 3.54
N GLN A 141 -4.11 11.63 3.50
CA GLN A 141 -3.06 11.63 4.52
C GLN A 141 -1.71 12.01 3.90
N ASP A 142 -0.76 11.10 3.86
CA ASP A 142 0.62 11.36 3.47
C ASP A 142 0.96 10.85 2.08
N VAL A 143 1.96 11.47 1.47
CA VAL A 143 2.58 11.01 0.21
C VAL A 143 4.06 10.74 0.46
N LYS A 144 4.54 9.54 0.08
CA LYS A 144 5.95 9.17 0.18
C LYS A 144 6.49 8.70 -1.15
N ALA A 145 7.61 9.27 -1.57
CA ALA A 145 8.34 8.85 -2.77
C ALA A 145 9.85 9.04 -2.59
N ASN A 146 10.65 8.37 -3.43
CA ASN A 146 12.10 8.63 -3.45
C ASN A 146 12.44 9.86 -4.28
N TYR A 147 11.65 10.16 -5.33
CA TYR A 147 11.73 11.44 -6.05
C TYR A 147 10.39 11.83 -6.68
N ILE A 148 10.21 13.12 -6.92
CA ILE A 148 9.01 13.71 -7.51
C ILE A 148 9.45 14.66 -8.62
N LEU A 149 8.95 14.41 -9.83
CA LEU A 149 9.26 15.22 -11.01
C LEU A 149 7.97 15.71 -11.68
N THR A 150 7.90 17.01 -11.96
CA THR A 150 6.82 17.66 -12.75
C THR A 150 5.41 17.18 -12.36
N SER A 151 5.15 17.04 -11.07
CA SER A 151 3.91 16.43 -10.57
C SER A 151 3.09 17.44 -9.76
N ARG A 152 1.76 17.29 -9.80
CA ARG A 152 0.83 17.98 -8.91
C ARG A 152 0.38 17.06 -7.80
N ILE A 153 0.71 17.40 -6.56
CA ILE A 153 0.46 16.54 -5.39
C ILE A 153 -0.24 17.36 -4.29
N GLU A 154 -1.39 16.85 -3.86
CA GLU A 154 -2.11 17.36 -2.69
C GLU A 154 -2.17 16.26 -1.63
N ALA A 155 -1.57 16.51 -0.46
CA ALA A 155 -1.58 15.61 0.70
C ALA A 155 -2.28 16.25 1.89
N GLY A 156 -3.07 15.49 2.61
CA GLY A 156 -3.78 15.98 3.79
C GLY A 156 -2.87 16.28 4.98
N THR A 157 -1.71 15.64 5.07
CA THR A 157 -0.77 15.82 6.18
C THR A 157 0.63 16.19 5.71
N GLU A 158 1.37 15.28 5.09
CA GLU A 158 2.76 15.54 4.70
C GLU A 158 3.12 14.94 3.35
N ILE A 159 4.12 15.53 2.69
CA ILE A 159 4.79 14.97 1.53
C ILE A 159 6.24 14.71 1.91
N THR A 160 6.64 13.43 1.89
CA THR A 160 7.98 13.00 2.27
C THR A 160 8.73 12.45 1.05
N VAL A 161 9.88 13.04 0.75
CA VAL A 161 10.80 12.52 -0.28
C VAL A 161 12.06 12.00 0.41
N LYS A 162 12.25 10.67 0.39
CA LYS A 162 13.37 9.98 1.04
C LYS A 162 14.00 9.01 0.07
N GLY A 163 15.24 9.28 -0.32
CA GLY A 163 16.06 8.41 -1.14
C GLY A 163 17.51 8.90 -1.10
N SER A 164 18.45 8.10 -1.55
CA SER A 164 19.87 8.50 -1.65
C SER A 164 20.07 9.74 -2.54
N LYS A 165 19.05 10.07 -3.34
CA LYS A 165 18.99 11.27 -4.20
C LYS A 165 17.57 11.86 -4.13
N GLY A 166 17.02 12.03 -2.91
CA GLY A 166 15.70 12.65 -2.75
C GLY A 166 15.62 13.97 -3.52
N VAL A 167 14.85 14.01 -4.60
CA VAL A 167 14.73 15.16 -5.49
C VAL A 167 13.27 15.50 -5.70
N ILE A 168 12.96 16.79 -5.62
CA ILE A 168 11.72 17.37 -6.11
C ILE A 168 12.12 18.36 -7.21
N CYS A 169 11.58 18.19 -8.40
CA CYS A 169 11.87 19.07 -9.53
C CYS A 169 10.59 19.37 -10.32
N GLY A 170 10.21 20.63 -10.35
CA GLY A 170 9.00 21.10 -11.04
C GLY A 170 7.69 20.63 -10.39
N GLY A 171 6.57 21.19 -10.89
CA GLY A 171 5.24 20.84 -10.43
C GLY A 171 4.74 21.69 -9.25
N GLU A 172 3.62 21.27 -8.67
CA GLU A 172 2.94 21.92 -7.54
C GLU A 172 2.74 20.90 -6.42
N LEU A 173 3.20 21.21 -5.23
CA LEU A 173 3.03 20.36 -4.05
C LEU A 173 2.36 21.14 -2.94
N ALA A 174 1.28 20.59 -2.40
CA ALA A 174 0.57 21.12 -1.26
C ALA A 174 0.41 20.04 -0.19
N ALA A 175 0.81 20.34 1.05
CA ALA A 175 0.54 19.51 2.22
C ALA A 175 -0.21 20.36 3.26
N GLY A 176 -1.34 19.85 3.77
CA GLY A 176 -2.14 20.53 4.75
C GLY A 176 -1.81 20.05 6.16
N CYS A 177 -1.46 20.97 7.05
CA CYS A 177 -1.59 20.72 8.48
C CYS A 177 -3.05 20.97 8.87
N LYS A 178 -3.74 19.92 9.31
CA LYS A 178 -5.05 20.04 9.98
C LYS A 178 -4.85 20.24 11.47
#